data_8c80e4feae2578c949300378d6bb18e8
#
_entry.id   8c80e4feae2578c949300378d6bb18e8
#
_cell.length_a   1.000
_cell.length_b   1.000
_cell.length_c   1.000
_cell.angle_alpha   90.00
_cell.angle_beta   90.00
_cell.angle_gamma   90.00
#
_symmetry.space_group_name_H-M   'P 1'
#
loop_
_entity.id
_entity.type
_entity.pdbx_description
1 polymer ?
#
loop_
_entity_poly.entity_id
_entity_poly.type
_entity_poly.pdbx_seq_one_letter_code
_entity_poly.pdbx_strand_id
1 'polypeptide(L)'
;MKYNKQSDLFKSVLGLKNEILAISFTNEEVTEGKYEKTSICRALKLSAEGQCFVIDENVSTCPGGSKYCGFSEITSGEQKRRLQWFLTKGEKLTSSIVSFERMQTLTATSPSGLADRLIICPLDKTDMRPDILLFLCNAEQACRLLALDTYWDGVPPKQEVIGALCHTAISYSIMTGFTNISMGDWTARRNQKFDSDILFLSVPYERINNLIAAIPKCSAGDAEAVIPEEFQG
;
A
#
# COMPACT_ATOMS: atom_id res chain seq x y z
N MET A 1 -14.84 -1.49 17.64
CA MET A 1 -14.35 -0.55 16.63
C MET A 1 -15.14 -0.73 15.36
N LYS A 2 -15.25 0.32 14.57
CA LYS A 2 -16.14 0.44 13.40
C LYS A 2 -15.90 -0.63 12.32
N TYR A 3 -14.66 -1.05 12.12
CA TYR A 3 -14.27 -1.91 11.01
C TYR A 3 -13.93 -3.36 11.39
N ASN A 4 -14.17 -3.79 12.62
CA ASN A 4 -13.85 -5.15 13.08
C ASN A 4 -14.47 -6.23 12.18
N LYS A 5 -15.78 -6.13 11.88
CA LYS A 5 -16.46 -7.11 11.03
C LYS A 5 -15.88 -7.21 9.62
N GLN A 6 -15.41 -6.09 9.08
CA GLN A 6 -14.80 -6.02 7.77
C GLN A 6 -13.40 -6.66 7.78
N SER A 7 -12.60 -6.37 8.82
CA SER A 7 -11.29 -7.01 9.03
C SER A 7 -11.43 -8.52 9.18
N ASP A 8 -12.34 -8.98 10.04
CA ASP A 8 -12.58 -10.41 10.30
C ASP A 8 -13.04 -11.14 9.04
N LEU A 9 -13.92 -10.54 8.24
CA LEU A 9 -14.40 -11.10 6.98
C LEU A 9 -13.25 -11.35 6.02
N PHE A 10 -12.42 -10.35 5.72
CA PHE A 10 -11.30 -10.52 4.80
C PHE A 10 -10.24 -11.48 5.35
N LYS A 11 -9.93 -11.42 6.66
CA LYS A 11 -8.98 -12.36 7.28
C LYS A 11 -9.49 -13.80 7.16
N SER A 12 -10.77 -14.04 7.40
CA SER A 12 -11.39 -15.38 7.30
C SER A 12 -11.39 -15.89 5.87
N VAL A 13 -11.93 -15.10 4.93
CA VAL A 13 -12.09 -15.51 3.52
C VAL A 13 -10.74 -15.76 2.85
N LEU A 14 -9.75 -14.90 3.10
CA LEU A 14 -8.45 -14.95 2.42
C LEU A 14 -7.36 -15.70 3.21
N GLY A 15 -7.61 -16.07 4.47
CA GLY A 15 -6.61 -16.70 5.33
C GLY A 15 -5.41 -15.79 5.60
N LEU A 16 -5.64 -14.48 5.81
CA LEU A 16 -4.58 -13.51 6.03
C LEU A 16 -3.91 -13.71 7.40
N LYS A 17 -2.59 -13.68 7.44
CA LYS A 17 -1.79 -13.77 8.68
C LYS A 17 -1.45 -12.38 9.24
N ASN A 18 -1.23 -11.41 8.35
CA ASN A 18 -0.92 -10.04 8.72
C ASN A 18 -2.19 -9.23 8.98
N GLU A 19 -2.06 -8.16 9.76
CA GLU A 19 -3.13 -7.17 9.88
C GLU A 19 -3.40 -6.49 8.54
N ILE A 20 -4.66 -6.20 8.27
CA ILE A 20 -5.06 -5.34 7.14
C ILE A 20 -4.84 -3.91 7.58
N LEU A 21 -4.11 -3.12 6.80
CA LEU A 21 -3.79 -1.77 7.18
C LEU A 21 -4.79 -0.77 6.59
N ALA A 22 -5.39 0.01 7.47
CA ALA A 22 -6.11 1.21 7.12
C ALA A 22 -5.09 2.35 6.96
N ILE A 23 -5.08 2.97 5.81
CA ILE A 23 -4.22 4.11 5.49
C ILE A 23 -5.12 5.31 5.25
N SER A 24 -4.92 6.38 6.02
CA SER A 24 -5.75 7.57 5.97
C SER A 24 -4.88 8.83 5.93
N PHE A 25 -5.25 9.77 5.07
CA PHE A 25 -4.67 11.11 5.03
C PHE A 25 -5.63 12.09 5.71
N THR A 26 -5.09 12.97 6.57
CA THR A 26 -5.92 13.91 7.32
C THR A 26 -5.18 15.19 7.69
N ASN A 27 -5.94 16.28 7.81
CA ASN A 27 -5.48 17.55 8.40
C ASN A 27 -5.94 17.71 9.86
N GLU A 28 -6.73 16.75 10.35
CA GLU A 28 -7.21 16.78 11.74
C GLU A 28 -6.11 16.33 12.71
N GLU A 29 -6.17 16.82 13.95
CA GLU A 29 -5.33 16.30 15.01
C GLU A 29 -5.77 14.90 15.40
N VAL A 30 -4.82 13.98 15.46
CA VAL A 30 -5.04 12.58 15.81
C VAL A 30 -4.19 12.25 17.02
N THR A 31 -4.84 11.80 18.09
CA THR A 31 -4.19 11.42 19.34
C THR A 31 -3.94 9.91 19.44
N GLU A 32 -4.56 9.12 18.55
CA GLU A 32 -4.43 7.66 18.55
C GLU A 32 -3.30 7.24 17.60
N GLY A 33 -2.32 6.56 18.16
CA GLY A 33 -1.16 6.07 17.40
C GLY A 33 0.16 6.65 17.90
N LYS A 34 1.25 6.00 17.49
CA LYS A 34 2.60 6.43 17.83
C LYS A 34 3.01 7.61 16.95
N TYR A 35 3.40 8.70 17.58
CA TYR A 35 4.00 9.85 16.93
C TYR A 35 5.48 9.89 17.28
N GLU A 36 6.30 9.20 16.50
CA GLU A 36 7.74 9.05 16.72
C GLU A 36 8.51 9.00 15.41
N LYS A 37 9.80 9.33 15.45
CA LYS A 37 10.67 9.28 14.26
C LYS A 37 10.65 7.90 13.63
N THR A 38 10.10 7.80 12.41
CA THR A 38 10.00 6.55 11.67
C THR A 38 10.03 6.78 10.15
N SER A 39 10.33 5.73 9.39
CA SER A 39 10.08 5.72 7.94
C SER A 39 8.72 5.10 7.66
N ILE A 40 8.08 5.48 6.54
CA ILE A 40 6.79 4.90 6.12
C ILE A 40 6.91 3.38 5.97
N CYS A 41 8.00 2.88 5.37
CA CYS A 41 8.20 1.43 5.22
C CYS A 41 8.27 0.70 6.57
N ARG A 42 8.89 1.32 7.59
CA ARG A 42 8.94 0.76 8.95
C ARG A 42 7.55 0.80 9.60
N ALA A 43 6.83 1.89 9.47
CA ALA A 43 5.47 2.00 9.98
C ALA A 43 4.55 0.94 9.36
N LEU A 44 4.61 0.72 8.03
CA LEU A 44 3.87 -0.35 7.37
C LEU A 44 4.19 -1.73 7.95
N LYS A 45 5.48 -2.04 8.16
CA LYS A 45 5.89 -3.33 8.74
C LYS A 45 5.33 -3.51 10.15
N LEU A 46 5.52 -2.52 11.02
CA LEU A 46 5.08 -2.60 12.42
C LEU A 46 3.55 -2.52 12.55
N SER A 47 2.87 -1.84 11.63
CA SER A 47 1.40 -1.83 11.62
C SER A 47 0.83 -3.17 11.18
N ALA A 48 1.48 -3.89 10.27
CA ALA A 48 1.12 -5.27 9.96
C ALA A 48 1.29 -6.23 11.15
N GLU A 49 2.05 -5.83 12.18
CA GLU A 49 2.23 -6.51 13.45
C GLU A 49 1.35 -5.93 14.59
N GLY A 50 0.42 -5.04 14.27
CA GLY A 50 -0.60 -4.56 15.19
C GLY A 50 -0.36 -3.18 15.82
N GLN A 51 0.61 -2.39 15.36
CA GLN A 51 0.84 -1.03 15.87
C GLN A 51 0.15 0.03 15.01
N CYS A 52 -0.17 1.20 15.61
CA CYS A 52 -0.68 2.36 14.89
C CYS A 52 0.36 3.48 14.87
N PHE A 53 0.48 4.16 13.72
CA PHE A 53 1.38 5.30 13.55
C PHE A 53 0.65 6.51 13.00
N VAL A 54 1.04 7.67 13.49
CA VAL A 54 0.72 8.99 12.92
C VAL A 54 2.01 9.58 12.42
N ILE A 55 2.08 9.93 11.14
CA ILE A 55 3.30 10.39 10.47
C ILE A 55 3.00 11.72 9.78
N ASP A 56 3.86 12.69 10.00
CA ASP A 56 3.91 13.96 9.29
C ASP A 56 5.35 14.26 8.83
N GLU A 57 5.59 15.44 8.31
CA GLU A 57 6.92 15.87 7.89
C GLU A 57 7.93 15.83 9.05
N ASN A 58 7.49 16.16 10.29
CA ASN A 58 8.40 16.26 11.44
C ASN A 58 8.93 14.91 11.90
N VAL A 59 8.13 13.84 11.82
CA VAL A 59 8.53 12.50 12.28
C VAL A 59 8.99 11.58 11.15
N SER A 60 8.71 11.89 9.91
CA SER A 60 9.19 11.13 8.76
C SER A 60 10.72 11.21 8.65
N THR A 61 11.38 10.05 8.62
CA THR A 61 12.86 9.95 8.52
C THR A 61 13.36 9.67 7.11
N CYS A 62 12.45 9.48 6.15
CA CYS A 62 12.79 9.15 4.78
C CYS A 62 12.34 10.25 3.81
N PRO A 63 13.26 11.01 3.17
CA PRO A 63 12.89 12.06 2.22
C PRO A 63 12.05 11.54 1.04
N GLY A 64 12.34 10.32 0.55
CA GLY A 64 11.53 9.68 -0.49
C GLY A 64 10.10 9.40 -0.01
N GLY A 65 9.94 8.87 1.21
CA GLY A 65 8.64 8.65 1.82
C GLY A 65 7.85 9.94 1.98
N SER A 66 8.47 11.00 2.50
CA SER A 66 7.85 12.32 2.65
C SER A 66 7.38 12.88 1.30
N LYS A 67 8.21 12.76 0.26
CA LYS A 67 7.85 13.18 -1.09
C LYS A 67 6.66 12.40 -1.65
N TYR A 68 6.73 11.07 -1.60
CA TYR A 68 5.68 10.22 -2.20
C TYR A 68 4.36 10.32 -1.47
N CYS A 69 4.36 10.62 -0.17
CA CYS A 69 3.13 10.83 0.60
C CYS A 69 2.70 12.31 0.67
N GLY A 70 3.36 13.21 -0.05
CA GLY A 70 2.93 14.60 -0.20
C GLY A 70 3.25 15.51 0.98
N PHE A 71 4.12 15.12 1.91
CA PHE A 71 4.50 15.98 3.06
C PHE A 71 5.49 17.06 2.68
N SER A 72 6.44 16.74 1.80
CA SER A 72 7.45 17.69 1.36
C SER A 72 7.98 17.36 -0.02
N GLU A 73 8.46 18.38 -0.71
CA GLU A 73 9.18 18.21 -1.97
C GLU A 73 10.67 18.07 -1.72
N ILE A 74 11.35 17.29 -2.55
CA ILE A 74 12.81 17.26 -2.58
C ILE A 74 13.28 18.47 -3.40
N THR A 75 13.29 19.63 -2.77
CA THR A 75 13.58 20.92 -3.43
C THR A 75 15.05 21.33 -3.31
N SER A 76 15.73 20.96 -2.22
CA SER A 76 17.12 21.35 -2.03
C SER A 76 18.07 20.55 -2.92
N GLY A 77 19.05 21.23 -3.50
CA GLY A 77 20.08 20.56 -4.29
C GLY A 77 20.90 19.52 -3.49
N GLU A 78 20.97 19.67 -2.17
CA GLU A 78 21.63 18.71 -1.30
C GLU A 78 20.80 17.44 -1.12
N GLN A 79 19.51 17.54 -0.83
CA GLN A 79 18.61 16.39 -0.72
C GLN A 79 18.59 15.61 -2.02
N LYS A 80 18.50 16.28 -3.18
CA LYS A 80 18.56 15.65 -4.49
C LYS A 80 19.86 14.90 -4.69
N ARG A 81 21.03 15.53 -4.39
CA ARG A 81 22.34 14.87 -4.49
C ARG A 81 22.47 13.66 -3.56
N ARG A 82 21.97 13.74 -2.33
CA ARG A 82 21.96 12.60 -1.39
C ARG A 82 21.15 11.44 -1.92
N LEU A 83 19.96 11.68 -2.46
CA LEU A 83 19.10 10.66 -3.03
C LEU A 83 19.72 10.04 -4.30
N GLN A 84 20.28 10.88 -5.18
CA GLN A 84 21.02 10.41 -6.37
C GLN A 84 22.18 9.51 -5.99
N TRP A 85 23.01 9.94 -5.03
CA TRP A 85 24.14 9.16 -4.53
C TRP A 85 23.67 7.84 -3.91
N PHE A 86 22.63 7.90 -3.08
CA PHE A 86 22.08 6.73 -2.41
C PHE A 86 21.64 5.65 -3.42
N LEU A 87 20.87 6.01 -4.42
CA LEU A 87 20.34 5.04 -5.40
C LEU A 87 21.36 4.60 -6.45
N THR A 88 22.38 5.41 -6.77
CA THR A 88 23.38 5.09 -7.81
C THR A 88 24.66 4.47 -7.25
N LYS A 89 25.17 4.95 -6.14
CA LYS A 89 26.46 4.55 -5.54
C LYS A 89 26.29 3.77 -4.23
N GLY A 90 25.33 4.15 -3.41
CA GLY A 90 25.03 3.50 -2.14
C GLY A 90 24.36 2.14 -2.35
N GLU A 91 23.10 2.15 -2.73
CA GLU A 91 22.29 0.92 -2.98
C GLU A 91 22.52 0.32 -4.35
N LYS A 92 23.06 1.08 -5.30
CA LYS A 92 23.32 0.64 -6.70
C LYS A 92 22.07 0.09 -7.40
N LEU A 93 20.91 0.67 -7.13
CA LEU A 93 19.64 0.28 -7.73
C LEU A 93 19.39 0.90 -9.10
N THR A 94 20.13 1.97 -9.43
CA THR A 94 20.14 2.59 -10.76
C THR A 94 21.58 2.73 -11.25
N SER A 95 21.79 2.52 -12.55
CA SER A 95 23.14 2.53 -13.14
C SER A 95 23.76 3.94 -13.21
N SER A 96 22.94 4.97 -13.25
CA SER A 96 23.37 6.35 -13.48
C SER A 96 22.37 7.38 -12.93
N ILE A 97 22.82 8.63 -12.84
CA ILE A 97 21.95 9.77 -12.50
C ILE A 97 20.85 9.95 -13.54
N VAL A 98 21.13 9.74 -14.82
CA VAL A 98 20.13 9.84 -15.89
C VAL A 98 19.02 8.80 -15.73
N SER A 99 19.37 7.55 -15.41
CA SER A 99 18.39 6.49 -15.11
C SER A 99 17.55 6.82 -13.87
N PHE A 100 18.16 7.39 -12.85
CA PHE A 100 17.48 7.86 -11.66
C PHE A 100 16.48 8.99 -12.00
N GLU A 101 16.89 10.00 -12.74
CA GLU A 101 16.03 11.13 -13.12
C GLU A 101 14.85 10.67 -13.97
N ARG A 102 15.09 9.77 -14.93
CA ARG A 102 14.04 9.15 -15.73
C ARG A 102 13.02 8.41 -14.86
N MET A 103 13.47 7.61 -13.91
CA MET A 103 12.59 6.94 -12.94
C MET A 103 11.74 7.96 -12.18
N GLN A 104 12.35 9.04 -11.68
CA GLN A 104 11.62 10.07 -10.91
C GLN A 104 10.55 10.79 -11.74
N THR A 105 10.78 11.01 -13.02
CA THR A 105 9.79 11.68 -13.92
C THR A 105 8.62 10.77 -14.30
N LEU A 106 8.81 9.46 -14.24
CA LEU A 106 7.78 8.48 -14.59
C LEU A 106 6.97 8.01 -13.37
N THR A 107 7.44 8.30 -12.17
CA THR A 107 6.79 7.87 -10.93
C THR A 107 5.75 8.89 -10.49
N ALA A 108 4.48 8.49 -10.41
CA ALA A 108 3.43 9.33 -9.86
C ALA A 108 3.71 9.65 -8.38
N THR A 109 3.44 10.87 -7.95
CA THR A 109 3.60 11.30 -6.56
C THR A 109 2.35 12.01 -6.11
N SER A 110 1.97 11.84 -4.85
CA SER A 110 0.92 12.65 -4.25
C SER A 110 1.30 14.13 -4.33
N PRO A 111 0.36 15.03 -4.60
CA PRO A 111 0.62 16.46 -4.54
C PRO A 111 1.18 16.86 -3.18
N SER A 112 2.16 17.76 -3.16
CA SER A 112 2.60 18.37 -1.91
C SER A 112 1.43 19.08 -1.23
N GLY A 113 1.27 18.87 0.09
CA GLY A 113 0.16 19.41 0.86
C GLY A 113 -1.17 18.67 0.65
N LEU A 114 -1.14 17.40 0.19
CA LEU A 114 -2.35 16.56 0.12
C LEU A 114 -3.03 16.48 1.49
N ALA A 115 -2.25 16.25 2.54
CA ALA A 115 -2.66 16.29 3.93
C ALA A 115 -1.47 16.54 4.84
N ASP A 116 -1.74 17.00 6.07
CA ASP A 116 -0.70 17.24 7.07
C ASP A 116 -0.18 15.93 7.68
N ARG A 117 -1.01 14.89 7.71
CA ARG A 117 -0.71 13.63 8.40
C ARG A 117 -1.14 12.42 7.60
N LEU A 118 -0.35 11.36 7.72
CA LEU A 118 -0.63 10.01 7.26
C LEU A 118 -0.80 9.11 8.50
N ILE A 119 -1.91 8.39 8.57
CA ILE A 119 -2.18 7.41 9.60
C ILE A 119 -2.08 6.03 8.99
N ILE A 120 -1.30 5.16 9.63
CA ILE A 120 -1.16 3.75 9.28
C ILE A 120 -1.53 2.94 10.50
N CYS A 121 -2.64 2.23 10.46
CA CYS A 121 -3.19 1.52 11.60
C CYS A 121 -3.82 0.19 11.15
N PRO A 122 -3.82 -0.88 11.96
CA PRO A 122 -4.67 -2.03 11.68
C PRO A 122 -6.13 -1.61 11.53
N LEU A 123 -6.82 -2.18 10.56
CA LEU A 123 -8.20 -1.81 10.23
C LEU A 123 -9.18 -1.97 11.42
N ASP A 124 -8.93 -2.97 12.25
CA ASP A 124 -9.73 -3.24 13.45
C ASP A 124 -9.39 -2.32 14.63
N LYS A 125 -8.36 -1.48 14.52
CA LYS A 125 -7.92 -0.56 15.57
C LYS A 125 -8.15 0.91 15.24
N THR A 126 -8.87 1.23 14.19
CA THR A 126 -9.20 2.60 13.81
C THR A 126 -10.71 2.79 13.67
N ASP A 127 -11.19 3.97 14.02
CA ASP A 127 -12.53 4.44 13.69
C ASP A 127 -12.52 5.49 12.55
N MET A 128 -11.32 5.93 12.14
CA MET A 128 -11.13 6.83 11.01
C MET A 128 -11.42 6.09 9.70
N ARG A 129 -12.12 6.79 8.79
CA ARG A 129 -12.37 6.24 7.45
C ARG A 129 -11.07 6.14 6.67
N PRO A 130 -10.69 4.94 6.21
CA PRO A 130 -9.51 4.79 5.37
C PRO A 130 -9.69 5.44 4.00
N ASP A 131 -8.59 5.89 3.38
CA ASP A 131 -8.53 6.19 1.95
C ASP A 131 -8.14 4.93 1.18
N ILE A 132 -7.30 4.07 1.78
CA ILE A 132 -6.85 2.80 1.20
C ILE A 132 -6.88 1.71 2.26
N LEU A 133 -7.19 0.48 1.85
CA LEU A 133 -6.80 -0.73 2.59
C LEU A 133 -5.57 -1.34 1.92
N LEU A 134 -4.54 -1.60 2.72
CA LEU A 134 -3.34 -2.28 2.26
C LEU A 134 -3.28 -3.69 2.86
N PHE A 135 -3.19 -4.67 1.98
CA PHE A 135 -3.07 -6.09 2.29
C PHE A 135 -1.63 -6.54 2.07
N LEU A 136 -1.01 -7.10 3.12
CA LEU A 136 0.25 -7.82 3.02
C LEU A 136 -0.08 -9.30 2.82
N CYS A 137 -0.01 -9.78 1.60
CA CYS A 137 -0.55 -11.05 1.17
C CYS A 137 0.45 -11.84 0.32
N ASN A 138 0.24 -13.15 0.19
CA ASN A 138 0.97 -13.97 -0.76
C ASN A 138 0.32 -13.91 -2.17
N ALA A 139 0.91 -14.60 -3.15
CA ALA A 139 0.44 -14.56 -4.53
C ALA A 139 -0.98 -15.11 -4.69
N GLU A 140 -1.35 -16.17 -3.96
CA GLU A 140 -2.70 -16.74 -4.00
C GLU A 140 -3.73 -15.75 -3.45
N GLN A 141 -3.47 -15.18 -2.28
CA GLN A 141 -4.33 -14.19 -1.65
C GLN A 141 -4.49 -12.93 -2.51
N ALA A 142 -3.40 -12.48 -3.14
CA ALA A 142 -3.44 -11.36 -4.08
C ALA A 142 -4.28 -11.67 -5.32
N CYS A 143 -4.15 -12.88 -5.88
CA CYS A 143 -4.96 -13.33 -7.01
C CYS A 143 -6.46 -13.33 -6.65
N ARG A 144 -6.82 -13.85 -5.49
CA ARG A 144 -8.21 -13.87 -5.00
C ARG A 144 -8.75 -12.44 -4.80
N LEU A 145 -7.98 -11.55 -4.19
CA LEU A 145 -8.36 -10.13 -4.02
C LEU A 145 -8.59 -9.43 -5.36
N LEU A 146 -7.71 -9.64 -6.34
CA LEU A 146 -7.87 -9.07 -7.67
C LEU A 146 -9.09 -9.63 -8.41
N ALA A 147 -9.38 -10.93 -8.27
CA ALA A 147 -10.59 -11.52 -8.85
C ALA A 147 -11.87 -10.96 -8.22
N LEU A 148 -11.87 -10.71 -6.91
CA LEU A 148 -12.98 -10.02 -6.22
C LEU A 148 -13.11 -8.56 -6.66
N ASP A 149 -11.99 -7.86 -6.85
CA ASP A 149 -11.97 -6.45 -7.26
C ASP A 149 -12.53 -6.24 -8.68
N THR A 150 -12.21 -7.17 -9.58
CA THR A 150 -12.63 -7.12 -10.98
C THR A 150 -13.96 -7.84 -11.28
N TYR A 151 -14.57 -8.45 -10.27
CA TYR A 151 -15.75 -9.32 -10.45
C TYR A 151 -16.91 -8.63 -11.17
N TRP A 152 -17.15 -7.34 -10.88
CA TRP A 152 -18.30 -6.61 -11.39
C TRP A 152 -18.09 -5.95 -12.74
N ASP A 153 -16.89 -5.46 -13.00
CA ASP A 153 -16.59 -4.66 -14.19
C ASP A 153 -15.70 -5.41 -15.20
N GLY A 154 -15.03 -6.49 -14.77
CA GLY A 154 -14.12 -7.27 -15.62
C GLY A 154 -12.88 -6.47 -16.07
N VAL A 155 -12.62 -5.30 -15.49
CA VAL A 155 -11.54 -4.40 -15.90
C VAL A 155 -10.29 -4.66 -15.07
N PRO A 156 -9.25 -5.29 -15.63
CA PRO A 156 -8.00 -5.50 -14.92
C PRO A 156 -7.34 -4.14 -14.63
N PRO A 157 -6.94 -3.88 -13.38
CA PRO A 157 -6.29 -2.62 -13.04
C PRO A 157 -4.90 -2.53 -13.69
N LYS A 158 -4.51 -1.31 -14.08
CA LYS A 158 -3.12 -1.03 -14.46
C LYS A 158 -2.27 -1.03 -13.19
N GLN A 159 -1.09 -1.65 -13.26
CA GLN A 159 -0.27 -1.93 -12.09
C GLN A 159 1.09 -1.22 -12.13
N GLU A 160 1.49 -0.67 -11.00
CA GLU A 160 2.87 -0.26 -10.71
C GLU A 160 3.53 -1.31 -9.81
N VAL A 161 4.06 -2.37 -10.41
CA VAL A 161 4.48 -3.58 -9.70
C VAL A 161 5.76 -3.37 -8.89
N ILE A 162 6.68 -2.51 -9.37
CA ILE A 162 7.97 -2.27 -8.74
C ILE A 162 8.25 -0.76 -8.62
N GLY A 163 8.80 -0.36 -7.48
CA GLY A 163 9.12 1.04 -7.18
C GLY A 163 9.21 1.24 -5.68
N ALA A 164 9.49 2.47 -5.25
CA ALA A 164 9.50 2.79 -3.83
C ALA A 164 8.21 2.32 -3.15
N LEU A 165 8.33 1.58 -2.04
CA LEU A 165 7.17 0.96 -1.39
C LEU A 165 6.09 1.99 -1.01
N CYS A 166 6.48 3.16 -0.50
CA CYS A 166 5.54 4.24 -0.17
C CYS A 166 4.80 4.79 -1.39
N HIS A 167 5.42 4.75 -2.59
CA HIS A 167 4.75 5.09 -3.83
C HIS A 167 3.78 3.98 -4.25
N THR A 168 4.28 2.77 -4.45
CA THR A 168 3.50 1.68 -5.06
C THR A 168 2.41 1.12 -4.15
N ALA A 169 2.61 1.17 -2.82
CA ALA A 169 1.62 0.69 -1.85
C ALA A 169 0.65 1.78 -1.34
N ILE A 170 0.94 3.06 -1.57
CA ILE A 170 0.11 4.16 -1.06
C ILE A 170 -0.25 5.13 -2.18
N SER A 171 0.74 5.91 -2.66
CA SER A 171 0.49 7.06 -3.53
C SER A 171 -0.18 6.69 -4.84
N TYR A 172 0.22 5.57 -5.45
CA TYR A 172 -0.35 5.14 -6.72
C TYR A 172 -1.88 4.96 -6.63
N SER A 173 -2.36 4.24 -5.63
CA SER A 173 -3.80 3.99 -5.46
C SER A 173 -4.58 5.26 -5.09
N ILE A 174 -3.98 6.16 -4.29
CA ILE A 174 -4.56 7.48 -4.00
C ILE A 174 -4.70 8.32 -5.27
N MET A 175 -3.64 8.36 -6.08
CA MET A 175 -3.59 9.21 -7.28
C MET A 175 -4.45 8.70 -8.43
N THR A 176 -4.62 7.39 -8.54
CA THR A 176 -5.28 6.78 -9.69
C THR A 176 -6.69 6.29 -9.38
N GLY A 177 -7.03 6.06 -8.12
CA GLY A 177 -8.28 5.41 -7.70
C GLY A 177 -8.34 3.92 -8.07
N PHE A 178 -7.22 3.33 -8.52
CA PHE A 178 -7.14 1.92 -8.89
C PHE A 178 -6.48 1.08 -7.81
N THR A 179 -6.92 -0.17 -7.71
CA THR A 179 -6.22 -1.21 -6.96
C THR A 179 -4.84 -1.43 -7.55
N ASN A 180 -3.83 -1.55 -6.71
CA ASN A 180 -2.45 -1.81 -7.13
C ASN A 180 -1.85 -3.01 -6.40
N ILE A 181 -1.12 -3.84 -7.14
CA ILE A 181 -0.27 -4.89 -6.59
C ILE A 181 1.19 -4.51 -6.77
N SER A 182 1.98 -4.61 -5.72
CA SER A 182 3.38 -4.22 -5.71
C SER A 182 4.26 -5.23 -5.03
N MET A 183 5.47 -5.38 -5.53
CA MET A 183 6.56 -6.06 -4.83
C MET A 183 7.27 -5.13 -3.85
N GLY A 184 7.00 -3.82 -3.92
CA GLY A 184 7.81 -2.80 -3.24
C GLY A 184 9.20 -2.65 -3.87
N ASP A 185 10.11 -2.05 -3.12
CA ASP A 185 11.52 -1.92 -3.52
C ASP A 185 12.45 -2.81 -2.68
N TRP A 186 13.62 -3.10 -3.25
CA TRP A 186 14.62 -3.96 -2.61
C TRP A 186 15.11 -3.41 -1.27
N THR A 187 15.31 -2.10 -1.18
CA THR A 187 15.81 -1.44 0.04
C THR A 187 14.79 -1.58 1.18
N ALA A 188 13.50 -1.30 0.92
CA ALA A 188 12.43 -1.45 1.89
C ALA A 188 12.32 -2.92 2.37
N ARG A 189 12.30 -3.87 1.44
CA ARG A 189 12.18 -5.30 1.77
C ARG A 189 13.33 -5.77 2.66
N ARG A 190 14.57 -5.46 2.27
CA ARG A 190 15.77 -5.84 3.01
C ARG A 190 15.82 -5.20 4.40
N ASN A 191 15.61 -3.89 4.47
CA ASN A 191 15.79 -3.12 5.71
C ASN A 191 14.67 -3.38 6.72
N GLN A 192 13.44 -3.62 6.27
CA GLN A 192 12.31 -3.93 7.13
C GLN A 192 12.09 -5.44 7.32
N LYS A 193 12.88 -6.28 6.67
CA LYS A 193 12.80 -7.75 6.76
C LYS A 193 11.40 -8.27 6.46
N PHE A 194 10.79 -7.76 5.38
CA PHE A 194 9.54 -8.35 4.88
C PHE A 194 9.81 -9.78 4.37
N ASP A 195 8.88 -10.69 4.65
CA ASP A 195 8.98 -12.06 4.16
C ASP A 195 9.05 -12.08 2.63
N SER A 196 9.76 -13.07 2.08
CA SER A 196 10.09 -13.14 0.65
C SER A 196 8.87 -13.25 -0.25
N ASP A 197 7.80 -13.86 0.22
CA ASP A 197 6.55 -14.13 -0.50
C ASP A 197 5.48 -13.02 -0.36
N ILE A 198 5.74 -12.01 0.48
CA ILE A 198 4.80 -10.89 0.67
C ILE A 198 4.71 -10.02 -0.58
N LEU A 199 3.49 -9.79 -1.02
CA LEU A 199 3.07 -8.76 -1.95
C LEU A 199 2.28 -7.68 -1.20
N PHE A 200 2.33 -6.47 -1.71
CA PHE A 200 1.59 -5.33 -1.16
C PHE A 200 0.44 -5.02 -2.11
N LEU A 201 -0.79 -5.32 -1.71
CA LEU A 201 -1.97 -5.04 -2.51
C LEU A 201 -2.77 -3.93 -1.86
N SER A 202 -2.84 -2.79 -2.51
CA SER A 202 -3.59 -1.61 -2.04
C SER A 202 -4.89 -1.47 -2.80
N VAL A 203 -5.99 -1.32 -2.06
CA VAL A 203 -7.33 -1.15 -2.59
C VAL A 203 -7.89 0.19 -2.12
N PRO A 204 -8.26 1.11 -3.01
CA PRO A 204 -8.99 2.32 -2.64
C PRO A 204 -10.24 1.95 -1.85
N TYR A 205 -10.49 2.65 -0.74
CA TYR A 205 -11.57 2.28 0.18
C TYR A 205 -12.96 2.35 -0.47
N GLU A 206 -13.12 3.18 -1.48
CA GLU A 206 -14.36 3.28 -2.28
C GLU A 206 -14.73 1.95 -2.97
N ARG A 207 -13.75 1.12 -3.30
CA ARG A 207 -13.95 -0.18 -3.97
C ARG A 207 -14.28 -1.32 -3.01
N ILE A 208 -14.05 -1.14 -1.71
CA ILE A 208 -14.13 -2.22 -0.71
C ILE A 208 -15.54 -2.82 -0.60
N ASN A 209 -16.60 -2.03 -0.70
CA ASN A 209 -17.95 -2.55 -0.67
C ASN A 209 -18.25 -3.47 -1.87
N ASN A 210 -17.66 -3.20 -3.03
CA ASN A 210 -17.79 -4.05 -4.21
C ASN A 210 -17.07 -5.40 -4.00
N LEU A 211 -15.87 -5.38 -3.40
CA LEU A 211 -15.16 -6.61 -3.07
C LEU A 211 -15.98 -7.47 -2.08
N ILE A 212 -16.50 -6.85 -1.02
CA ILE A 212 -17.35 -7.55 -0.03
C ILE A 212 -18.58 -8.16 -0.70
N ALA A 213 -19.25 -7.40 -1.57
CA ALA A 213 -20.43 -7.88 -2.29
C ALA A 213 -20.12 -8.99 -3.31
N ALA A 214 -18.87 -9.11 -3.76
CA ALA A 214 -18.38 -10.16 -4.65
C ALA A 214 -18.08 -11.48 -3.90
N ILE A 215 -17.72 -11.43 -2.62
CA ILE A 215 -17.32 -12.63 -1.83
C ILE A 215 -18.33 -13.80 -1.99
N PRO A 216 -19.64 -13.64 -1.75
CA PRO A 216 -20.59 -14.74 -1.83
C PRO A 216 -20.92 -15.16 -3.27
N LYS A 217 -20.39 -14.51 -4.29
CA LYS A 217 -20.74 -14.71 -5.71
C LYS A 217 -19.57 -15.15 -6.58
N CYS A 218 -18.36 -14.92 -6.13
CA CYS A 218 -17.12 -15.23 -6.84
C CYS A 218 -16.45 -16.44 -6.20
N SER A 219 -15.95 -17.37 -7.01
CA SER A 219 -15.22 -18.56 -6.51
C SER A 219 -13.86 -18.21 -5.86
N ALA A 220 -13.37 -17.00 -6.06
CA ALA A 220 -12.24 -16.47 -5.31
C ALA A 220 -12.62 -16.03 -3.87
N GLY A 221 -13.91 -15.90 -3.59
CA GLY A 221 -14.51 -15.74 -2.25
C GLY A 221 -15.05 -17.07 -1.72
N ASP A 222 -16.37 -17.14 -1.51
CA ASP A 222 -17.06 -18.27 -0.89
C ASP A 222 -17.98 -19.02 -1.85
N ALA A 223 -18.14 -18.57 -3.12
CA ALA A 223 -18.99 -19.24 -4.08
C ALA A 223 -18.36 -20.56 -4.57
N GLU A 224 -19.17 -21.58 -4.71
CA GLU A 224 -18.76 -22.84 -5.33
C GLU A 224 -18.64 -22.65 -6.86
N ALA A 225 -17.52 -23.10 -7.44
CA ALA A 225 -17.36 -23.12 -8.88
C ALA A 225 -18.07 -24.34 -9.47
N VAL A 226 -19.10 -24.13 -10.29
CA VAL A 226 -19.83 -25.19 -10.98
C VAL A 226 -19.38 -25.23 -12.44
N ILE A 227 -18.76 -26.33 -12.82
CA ILE A 227 -18.39 -26.62 -14.22
C ILE A 227 -19.43 -27.56 -14.82
N PRO A 228 -20.23 -27.14 -15.83
CA PRO A 228 -21.16 -28.01 -16.53
C PRO A 228 -20.45 -29.24 -17.13
N GLU A 229 -21.12 -30.36 -17.16
CA GLU A 229 -20.53 -31.64 -17.67
C GLU A 229 -19.98 -31.50 -19.09
N GLU A 230 -20.65 -30.74 -19.94
CA GLU A 230 -20.21 -30.44 -21.32
C GLU A 230 -18.89 -29.69 -21.44
N PHE A 231 -18.39 -29.07 -20.37
CA PHE A 231 -17.09 -28.34 -20.31
C PHE A 231 -16.04 -29.07 -19.48
N GLN A 232 -16.37 -30.26 -18.94
CA GLN A 232 -15.41 -31.11 -18.24
C GLN A 232 -14.62 -31.88 -19.30
N GLY A 233 -13.47 -31.36 -19.72
CA GLY A 233 -12.56 -31.95 -20.69
C GLY A 233 -11.62 -33.00 -20.10
#